data_2dabab0b8c1152201c9edcebcc1c2d88
#
_entry.id   2dabab0b8c1152201c9edcebcc1c2d88
#
_cell.length_a   1.000
_cell.length_b   1.000
_cell.length_c   1.000
_cell.angle_alpha   90.00
_cell.angle_beta   90.00
_cell.angle_gamma   90.00
#
_symmetry.space_group_name_H-M   'P 1'
#
loop_
_entity.id
_entity.type
_entity.pdbx_description
1 polymer ?
#
loop_
_entity_poly.entity_id
_entity_poly.type
_entity_poly.pdbx_seq_one_letter_code
_entity_poly.pdbx_strand_id
1 'polypeptide(L)'
;MNLDAKIIKPKLGVITVKNIIIDELVKSNVKDLTIICNDAGFGRKKDKETGEWKGKARGVGKLVENGQVKKLIASHVGLNPEFGAKYFEGEIDLELVPQGTLAERIRCGGSGLGGFYTPTGVGTEVAEGKEIKTIDGVDYILELPLHADIALIGGHKADASGNLRYIGSERNFNPMMAMAADTVVAGVSEIVEAGQIGADYVETPGIFVDYLVGGAE
;
A
#
# COMPACT_ATOMS: atom_id res chain seq x y z
N MET A 1 -21.94 11.22 -2.90
CA MET A 1 -21.67 10.06 -3.76
C MET A 1 -21.82 8.82 -2.90
N ASN A 2 -22.86 8.02 -3.13
CA ASN A 2 -23.17 6.87 -2.30
C ASN A 2 -22.23 5.74 -2.71
N LEU A 3 -21.30 5.38 -1.83
CA LEU A 3 -20.40 4.24 -1.99
C LEU A 3 -21.07 2.92 -1.58
N ASP A 4 -22.34 2.73 -1.95
CA ASP A 4 -23.04 1.45 -1.82
C ASP A 4 -22.59 0.48 -2.93
N ALA A 5 -21.28 0.32 -3.07
CA ALA A 5 -20.73 -0.71 -3.92
C ALA A 5 -20.52 -1.99 -3.10
N LYS A 6 -20.96 -3.11 -3.64
CA LYS A 6 -20.64 -4.46 -3.16
C LYS A 6 -19.14 -4.57 -2.91
N ILE A 7 -18.71 -4.40 -1.66
CA ILE A 7 -17.32 -4.53 -1.29
C ILE A 7 -17.01 -6.01 -1.17
N ILE A 8 -16.54 -6.57 -2.26
CA ILE A 8 -15.87 -7.85 -2.30
C ILE A 8 -14.51 -7.61 -1.64
N LYS A 9 -14.27 -8.10 -0.42
CA LYS A 9 -13.02 -8.13 0.37
C LYS A 9 -11.84 -7.45 -0.35
N PRO A 10 -11.72 -6.11 -0.34
CA PRO A 10 -10.77 -5.43 -1.20
C PRO A 10 -9.34 -5.64 -0.72
N LYS A 11 -8.45 -6.00 -1.65
CA LYS A 11 -7.02 -5.81 -1.47
C LYS A 11 -6.71 -4.34 -1.70
N LEU A 12 -6.24 -3.66 -0.69
CA LEU A 12 -5.96 -2.23 -0.72
C LEU A 12 -4.45 -1.98 -0.77
N GLY A 13 -3.97 -1.44 -1.87
CA GLY A 13 -2.61 -0.91 -1.97
C GLY A 13 -2.55 0.49 -1.33
N VAL A 14 -1.76 0.69 -0.28
CA VAL A 14 -1.65 1.97 0.41
C VAL A 14 -0.21 2.37 0.58
N ILE A 15 0.20 3.50 -0.01
CA ILE A 15 1.49 4.13 0.26
C ILE A 15 1.31 5.65 0.28
N THR A 16 1.90 6.30 1.28
CA THR A 16 1.98 7.76 1.44
C THR A 16 0.69 8.50 1.03
N VAL A 17 -0.45 8.05 1.57
CA VAL A 17 -1.75 8.65 1.26
C VAL A 17 -1.97 9.84 2.15
N LYS A 18 -2.57 10.91 1.61
CA LYS A 18 -3.07 12.02 2.41
C LYS A 18 -4.04 11.51 3.48
N ASN A 19 -3.89 12.00 4.69
CA ASN A 19 -4.70 11.57 5.84
C ASN A 19 -6.21 11.60 5.55
N ILE A 20 -6.67 12.53 4.71
CA ILE A 20 -8.07 12.68 4.36
C ILE A 20 -8.69 11.41 3.78
N ILE A 21 -7.97 10.69 2.90
CA ILE A 21 -8.49 9.45 2.29
C ILE A 21 -8.55 8.33 3.33
N ILE A 22 -7.51 8.21 4.16
CA ILE A 22 -7.49 7.22 5.26
C ILE A 22 -8.58 7.52 6.28
N ASP A 23 -8.83 8.80 6.60
CA ASP A 23 -9.86 9.19 7.56
C ASP A 23 -11.27 8.89 7.05
N GLU A 24 -11.53 9.07 5.77
CA GLU A 24 -12.80 8.64 5.17
C GLU A 24 -12.95 7.11 5.16
N LEU A 25 -11.87 6.38 4.89
CA LEU A 25 -11.89 4.92 4.97
C LEU A 25 -12.11 4.42 6.42
N VAL A 26 -11.56 5.11 7.42
CA VAL A 26 -11.85 4.82 8.84
C VAL A 26 -13.33 5.05 9.14
N LYS A 27 -13.91 6.18 8.69
CA LYS A 27 -15.34 6.50 8.87
C LYS A 27 -16.27 5.51 8.19
N SER A 28 -15.88 4.96 7.03
CA SER A 28 -16.67 3.96 6.32
C SER A 28 -16.84 2.66 7.09
N ASN A 29 -15.94 2.38 8.04
CA ASN A 29 -15.91 1.21 8.90
C ASN A 29 -15.96 -0.14 8.16
N VAL A 30 -15.52 -0.17 6.89
CA VAL A 30 -15.37 -1.40 6.10
C VAL A 30 -14.38 -2.31 6.80
N LYS A 31 -14.71 -3.58 6.94
CA LYS A 31 -13.92 -4.59 7.67
C LYS A 31 -13.25 -5.58 6.71
N ASP A 32 -12.41 -6.43 7.29
CA ASP A 32 -11.72 -7.52 6.60
C ASP A 32 -10.80 -7.06 5.46
N LEU A 33 -10.21 -5.88 5.59
CA LEU A 33 -9.30 -5.33 4.59
C LEU A 33 -8.00 -6.16 4.52
N THR A 34 -7.60 -6.54 3.31
CA THR A 34 -6.22 -6.94 3.02
C THR A 34 -5.47 -5.72 2.54
N ILE A 35 -4.42 -5.33 3.25
CA ILE A 35 -3.63 -4.13 2.94
C ILE A 35 -2.27 -4.55 2.38
N ILE A 36 -1.87 -3.93 1.27
CA ILE A 36 -0.54 -4.04 0.68
C ILE A 36 0.15 -2.68 0.84
N CYS A 37 1.22 -2.62 1.63
CA CYS A 37 1.95 -1.38 1.85
C CYS A 37 3.38 -1.64 2.34
N ASN A 38 4.20 -0.61 2.38
CA ASN A 38 5.58 -0.74 2.84
C ASN A 38 5.67 -1.12 4.33
N ASP A 39 4.80 -0.55 5.18
CA ASP A 39 4.77 -0.76 6.62
C ASP A 39 3.35 -0.73 7.19
N ALA A 40 3.21 -1.10 8.47
CA ALA A 40 1.94 -1.09 9.19
C ALA A 40 1.47 0.32 9.65
N GLY A 41 2.10 1.39 9.18
CA GLY A 41 1.90 2.75 9.69
C GLY A 41 2.42 2.93 11.12
N PHE A 42 2.08 4.05 11.73
CA PHE A 42 2.43 4.32 13.12
C PHE A 42 1.26 3.91 14.03
N GLY A 43 1.54 3.03 15.00
CA GLY A 43 0.56 2.58 15.98
C GLY A 43 0.65 3.36 17.30
N ARG A 44 -0.33 3.13 18.15
CA ARG A 44 -0.29 3.55 19.56
C ARG A 44 0.74 2.71 20.32
N LYS A 45 1.17 3.20 21.47
CA LYS A 45 2.08 2.48 22.35
C LYS A 45 1.32 2.01 23.59
N LYS A 46 1.59 0.80 24.03
CA LYS A 46 1.01 0.27 25.27
C LYS A 46 1.75 0.89 26.47
N ASP A 47 1.02 1.52 27.35
CA ASP A 47 1.55 2.01 28.62
C ASP A 47 1.93 0.81 29.50
N LYS A 48 3.13 0.83 30.07
CA LYS A 48 3.67 -0.29 30.83
C LYS A 48 3.03 -0.49 32.21
N GLU A 49 2.49 0.60 32.77
CA GLU A 49 1.90 0.59 34.11
C GLU A 49 0.39 0.27 34.05
N THR A 50 -0.33 0.90 33.12
CA THR A 50 -1.79 0.76 33.03
C THR A 50 -2.23 -0.32 32.02
N GLY A 51 -1.36 -0.74 31.10
CA GLY A 51 -1.70 -1.64 30.01
C GLY A 51 -2.54 -1.00 28.89
N GLU A 52 -2.89 0.27 29.01
CA GLU A 52 -3.71 0.98 28.03
C GLU A 52 -2.92 1.41 26.79
N TRP A 53 -3.59 1.46 25.64
CA TRP A 53 -3.01 2.01 24.40
C TRP A 53 -3.06 3.53 24.45
N LYS A 54 -1.89 4.20 24.36
CA LYS A 54 -1.74 5.66 24.39
C LYS A 54 -1.11 6.20 23.11
N GLY A 55 -1.47 7.43 22.75
CA GLY A 55 -0.99 8.14 21.57
C GLY A 55 -2.02 8.14 20.44
N LYS A 56 -1.56 8.45 19.23
CA LYS A 56 -2.39 8.52 18.02
C LYS A 56 -1.77 7.68 16.92
N ALA A 57 -2.56 6.82 16.32
CA ALA A 57 -2.18 6.10 15.12
C ALA A 57 -2.13 7.07 13.89
N ARG A 58 -1.27 6.74 12.92
CA ARG A 58 -1.12 7.52 11.67
C ARG A 58 -1.03 6.58 10.47
N GLY A 59 -1.48 7.10 9.31
CA GLY A 59 -1.52 6.31 8.08
C GLY A 59 -2.34 5.03 8.26
N VAL A 60 -1.87 3.92 7.73
CA VAL A 60 -2.51 2.59 7.87
C VAL A 60 -2.75 2.19 9.32
N GLY A 61 -1.94 2.69 10.26
CA GLY A 61 -2.14 2.45 11.69
C GLY A 61 -3.52 2.83 12.22
N LYS A 62 -4.19 3.83 11.62
CA LYS A 62 -5.57 4.20 11.95
C LYS A 62 -6.56 3.07 11.63
N LEU A 63 -6.35 2.34 10.54
CA LEU A 63 -7.18 1.20 10.14
C LEU A 63 -6.96 0.00 11.08
N VAL A 64 -5.71 -0.19 11.52
CA VAL A 64 -5.36 -1.19 12.55
C VAL A 64 -6.04 -0.88 13.87
N GLU A 65 -5.94 0.39 14.33
CA GLU A 65 -6.62 0.87 15.54
C GLU A 65 -8.13 0.64 15.49
N ASN A 66 -8.76 0.92 14.34
CA ASN A 66 -10.22 0.78 14.14
C ASN A 66 -10.67 -0.67 13.87
N GLY A 67 -9.74 -1.65 13.86
CA GLY A 67 -10.06 -3.07 13.66
C GLY A 67 -10.65 -3.35 12.27
N GLN A 68 -10.14 -2.70 11.24
CA GLN A 68 -10.58 -2.86 9.84
C GLN A 68 -9.67 -3.82 9.05
N VAL A 69 -8.46 -4.08 9.55
CA VAL A 69 -7.45 -4.87 8.85
C VAL A 69 -7.58 -6.34 9.21
N LYS A 70 -7.74 -7.21 8.22
CA LYS A 70 -7.72 -8.66 8.36
C LYS A 70 -6.35 -9.24 8.03
N LYS A 71 -5.69 -8.72 6.98
CA LYS A 71 -4.37 -9.16 6.54
C LYS A 71 -3.52 -7.96 6.15
N LEU A 72 -2.24 -8.01 6.48
CA LEU A 72 -1.23 -7.06 6.01
C LEU A 72 -0.16 -7.79 5.20
N ILE A 73 0.16 -7.27 4.01
CA ILE A 73 1.31 -7.67 3.20
C ILE A 73 2.27 -6.48 3.19
N ALA A 74 3.39 -6.62 3.88
CA ALA A 74 4.30 -5.49 4.11
C ALA A 74 5.76 -5.95 4.22
N SER A 75 6.68 -5.00 4.10
CA SER A 75 8.10 -5.27 4.30
C SER A 75 8.59 -5.02 5.73
N HIS A 76 7.81 -4.28 6.52
CA HIS A 76 8.19 -3.87 7.85
C HIS A 76 6.96 -3.57 8.73
N VAL A 77 7.02 -3.92 10.02
CA VAL A 77 5.91 -3.68 10.96
C VAL A 77 6.35 -3.05 12.29
N GLY A 78 7.66 -2.82 12.50
CA GLY A 78 8.23 -2.41 13.78
C GLY A 78 7.80 -1.04 14.32
N LEU A 79 7.20 -0.18 13.48
CA LEU A 79 6.71 1.14 13.89
C LEU A 79 5.30 1.11 14.48
N ASN A 80 4.62 -0.06 14.45
CA ASN A 80 3.28 -0.23 14.96
C ASN A 80 3.19 -1.35 16.01
N PRO A 81 3.47 -1.04 17.29
CA PRO A 81 3.37 -2.04 18.36
C PRO A 81 1.97 -2.62 18.55
N GLU A 82 0.93 -1.85 18.23
CA GLU A 82 -0.46 -2.32 18.30
C GLU A 82 -0.76 -3.37 17.24
N PHE A 83 -0.23 -3.19 16.01
CA PHE A 83 -0.28 -4.21 14.98
C PHE A 83 0.40 -5.50 15.47
N GLY A 84 1.61 -5.39 16.06
CA GLY A 84 2.34 -6.53 16.58
C GLY A 84 1.55 -7.31 17.63
N ALA A 85 0.90 -6.61 18.56
CA ALA A 85 0.05 -7.25 19.58
C ALA A 85 -1.11 -8.02 18.94
N LYS A 86 -1.86 -7.39 18.03
CA LYS A 86 -2.99 -8.02 17.33
C LYS A 86 -2.56 -9.22 16.46
N TYR A 87 -1.37 -9.16 15.86
CA TYR A 87 -0.80 -10.28 15.11
C TYR A 87 -0.53 -11.47 16.03
N PHE A 88 0.12 -11.26 17.19
CA PHE A 88 0.40 -12.33 18.14
C PHE A 88 -0.88 -12.89 18.83
N GLU A 89 -1.93 -12.09 18.91
CA GLU A 89 -3.25 -12.49 19.40
C GLU A 89 -4.09 -13.23 18.32
N GLY A 90 -3.58 -13.31 17.08
CA GLY A 90 -4.25 -13.98 15.95
C GLY A 90 -5.41 -13.19 15.34
N GLU A 91 -5.52 -11.89 15.63
CA GLU A 91 -6.57 -11.02 15.08
C GLU A 91 -6.27 -10.57 13.64
N ILE A 92 -4.97 -10.41 13.28
CA ILE A 92 -4.52 -9.93 11.98
C ILE A 92 -3.49 -10.90 11.41
N ASP A 93 -3.67 -11.29 10.15
CA ASP A 93 -2.68 -12.07 9.40
C ASP A 93 -1.55 -11.17 8.87
N LEU A 94 -0.32 -11.68 8.85
CA LEU A 94 0.85 -10.98 8.30
C LEU A 94 1.55 -11.82 7.25
N GLU A 95 1.88 -11.18 6.13
CA GLU A 95 2.81 -11.69 5.13
C GLU A 95 3.97 -10.70 5.03
N LEU A 96 5.13 -11.05 5.64
CA LEU A 96 6.35 -10.27 5.52
C LEU A 96 7.06 -10.60 4.21
N VAL A 97 7.30 -9.57 3.41
CA VAL A 97 7.94 -9.68 2.10
C VAL A 97 9.16 -8.76 2.08
N PRO A 98 10.35 -9.23 1.70
CA PRO A 98 11.51 -8.36 1.54
C PRO A 98 11.17 -7.15 0.66
N GLN A 99 11.60 -5.94 1.05
CA GLN A 99 11.10 -4.69 0.44
C GLN A 99 11.28 -4.64 -1.09
N GLY A 100 12.43 -5.04 -1.61
CA GLY A 100 12.65 -5.08 -3.06
C GLY A 100 11.73 -6.10 -3.75
N THR A 101 11.50 -7.25 -3.13
CA THR A 101 10.57 -8.28 -3.61
C THR A 101 9.13 -7.74 -3.60
N LEU A 102 8.71 -7.05 -2.53
CA LEU A 102 7.39 -6.43 -2.45
C LEU A 102 7.17 -5.42 -3.58
N ALA A 103 8.14 -4.53 -3.81
CA ALA A 103 8.10 -3.56 -4.89
C ALA A 103 7.98 -4.23 -6.26
N GLU A 104 8.78 -5.26 -6.50
CA GLU A 104 8.79 -5.98 -7.79
C GLU A 104 7.51 -6.81 -7.98
N ARG A 105 6.96 -7.43 -6.94
CA ARG A 105 5.65 -8.11 -7.00
C ARG A 105 4.52 -7.17 -7.40
N ILE A 106 4.52 -5.94 -6.86
CA ILE A 106 3.56 -4.89 -7.23
C ILE A 106 3.80 -4.46 -8.68
N ARG A 107 5.06 -4.21 -9.07
CA ARG A 107 5.39 -3.84 -10.45
C ARG A 107 4.96 -4.92 -11.44
N CYS A 108 5.20 -6.20 -11.13
CA CYS A 108 4.74 -7.33 -11.94
C CYS A 108 3.21 -7.33 -12.10
N GLY A 109 2.46 -7.09 -11.02
CA GLY A 109 1.01 -6.98 -11.07
C GLY A 109 0.53 -5.92 -12.05
N GLY A 110 1.12 -4.71 -11.95
CA GLY A 110 0.76 -3.60 -12.84
C GLY A 110 1.26 -3.75 -14.28
N SER A 111 2.25 -4.60 -14.52
CA SER A 111 2.86 -4.80 -15.86
C SER A 111 2.34 -6.05 -16.59
N GLY A 112 1.39 -6.80 -16.02
CA GLY A 112 0.87 -8.03 -16.61
C GLY A 112 1.89 -9.17 -16.65
N LEU A 113 2.91 -9.16 -15.78
CA LEU A 113 3.89 -10.23 -15.68
C LEU A 113 3.40 -11.32 -14.74
N GLY A 114 3.63 -12.60 -15.11
CA GLY A 114 3.21 -13.76 -14.33
C GLY A 114 4.03 -14.02 -13.06
N GLY A 115 5.10 -13.27 -12.84
CA GLY A 115 6.01 -13.39 -11.70
C GLY A 115 7.46 -13.18 -12.12
N PHE A 116 8.37 -13.36 -11.17
CA PHE A 116 9.82 -13.28 -11.40
C PHE A 116 10.58 -14.17 -10.44
N TYR A 117 11.80 -14.53 -10.82
CA TYR A 117 12.72 -15.26 -9.99
C TYR A 117 13.67 -14.31 -9.25
N THR A 118 13.87 -14.53 -7.95
CA THR A 118 14.79 -13.74 -7.10
C THR A 118 15.59 -14.65 -6.18
N PRO A 119 16.88 -14.37 -5.94
CA PRO A 119 17.65 -15.10 -4.93
C PRO A 119 17.31 -14.63 -3.50
N THR A 120 16.62 -13.49 -3.36
CA THR A 120 16.27 -12.93 -2.04
C THR A 120 15.29 -13.83 -1.32
N GLY A 121 15.69 -14.34 -0.17
CA GLY A 121 14.87 -15.21 0.67
C GLY A 121 15.14 -16.70 0.48
N VAL A 122 15.99 -17.11 -0.47
CA VAL A 122 16.42 -18.52 -0.60
C VAL A 122 17.06 -18.98 0.72
N GLY A 123 16.63 -20.17 1.21
CA GLY A 123 17.11 -20.74 2.47
C GLY A 123 16.51 -20.11 3.74
N THR A 124 15.46 -19.31 3.60
CA THR A 124 14.71 -18.73 4.72
C THR A 124 13.22 -19.12 4.64
N GLU A 125 12.43 -18.78 5.67
CA GLU A 125 10.97 -18.96 5.70
C GLU A 125 10.26 -18.34 4.48
N VAL A 126 10.87 -17.30 3.87
CA VAL A 126 10.33 -16.67 2.65
C VAL A 126 10.25 -17.66 1.48
N ALA A 127 11.11 -18.66 1.43
CA ALA A 127 11.14 -19.67 0.36
C ALA A 127 10.13 -20.82 0.55
N GLU A 128 9.52 -20.92 1.74
CA GLU A 128 8.64 -22.05 2.05
C GLU A 128 7.41 -22.09 1.11
N GLY A 129 7.21 -23.26 0.50
CA GLY A 129 6.09 -23.50 -0.44
C GLY A 129 6.25 -22.84 -1.82
N LYS A 130 7.38 -22.17 -2.09
CA LYS A 130 7.65 -21.53 -3.39
C LYS A 130 8.49 -22.43 -4.30
N GLU A 131 8.28 -22.28 -5.61
CA GLU A 131 9.12 -22.94 -6.61
C GLU A 131 10.55 -22.42 -6.53
N ILE A 132 11.53 -23.34 -6.50
CA ILE A 132 12.96 -23.01 -6.55
C ILE A 132 13.50 -23.42 -7.91
N LYS A 133 14.27 -22.56 -8.55
CA LYS A 133 14.94 -22.81 -9.82
C LYS A 133 16.40 -22.40 -9.74
N THR A 134 17.30 -23.33 -10.09
CA THR A 134 18.72 -23.04 -10.21
C THR A 134 19.02 -22.50 -11.60
N ILE A 135 19.61 -21.32 -11.69
CA ILE A 135 20.06 -20.67 -12.93
C ILE A 135 21.54 -20.32 -12.76
N ASP A 136 22.40 -20.84 -13.62
CA ASP A 136 23.85 -20.65 -13.60
C ASP A 136 24.47 -20.93 -12.22
N GLY A 137 23.99 -21.97 -11.54
CA GLY A 137 24.49 -22.40 -10.23
C GLY A 137 24.00 -21.58 -9.04
N VAL A 138 23.09 -20.64 -9.26
CA VAL A 138 22.43 -19.81 -8.21
C VAL A 138 20.98 -20.20 -8.08
N ASP A 139 20.51 -20.42 -6.85
CA ASP A 139 19.12 -20.74 -6.57
C ASP A 139 18.27 -19.47 -6.48
N TYR A 140 17.10 -19.53 -7.06
CA TYR A 140 16.09 -18.48 -7.10
C TYR A 140 14.75 -19.05 -6.65
N ILE A 141 13.93 -18.23 -5.98
CA ILE A 141 12.51 -18.53 -5.71
C ILE A 141 11.61 -17.76 -6.67
N LEU A 142 10.51 -18.37 -7.07
CA LEU A 142 9.46 -17.72 -7.86
C LEU A 142 8.60 -16.86 -6.94
N GLU A 143 8.53 -15.56 -7.23
CA GLU A 143 7.61 -14.61 -6.61
C GLU A 143 6.46 -14.28 -7.56
N LEU A 144 5.23 -14.40 -7.04
CA LEU A 144 4.02 -14.11 -7.81
C LEU A 144 3.64 -12.62 -7.72
N PRO A 145 2.97 -12.08 -8.76
CA PRO A 145 2.56 -10.69 -8.77
C PRO A 145 1.57 -10.36 -7.65
N LEU A 146 1.53 -9.11 -7.24
CA LEU A 146 0.52 -8.54 -6.36
C LEU A 146 -0.35 -7.58 -7.15
N HIS A 147 -1.66 -7.73 -7.01
CA HIS A 147 -2.67 -6.85 -7.56
C HIS A 147 -3.66 -6.46 -6.46
N ALA A 148 -4.23 -5.26 -6.54
CA ALA A 148 -5.21 -4.77 -5.60
C ALA A 148 -6.49 -4.31 -6.32
N ASP A 149 -7.63 -4.37 -5.63
CA ASP A 149 -8.89 -3.83 -6.15
C ASP A 149 -8.85 -2.29 -6.16
N ILE A 150 -8.20 -1.70 -5.13
CA ILE A 150 -8.10 -0.26 -4.98
C ILE A 150 -6.68 0.13 -4.57
N ALA A 151 -6.09 1.11 -5.25
CA ALA A 151 -4.90 1.80 -4.81
C ALA A 151 -5.24 3.18 -4.26
N LEU A 152 -4.77 3.46 -3.04
CA LEU A 152 -4.77 4.79 -2.47
C LEU A 152 -3.36 5.34 -2.56
N ILE A 153 -3.15 6.33 -3.41
CA ILE A 153 -1.84 6.93 -3.67
C ILE A 153 -1.82 8.40 -3.26
N GLY A 154 -0.63 8.91 -3.02
CA GLY A 154 -0.42 10.32 -2.73
C GLY A 154 0.41 10.99 -3.82
N GLY A 155 0.24 12.29 -4.01
CA GLY A 155 1.07 13.10 -4.90
C GLY A 155 1.15 14.54 -4.40
N HIS A 156 2.15 15.26 -4.90
CA HIS A 156 2.28 16.68 -4.61
C HIS A 156 1.30 17.49 -5.44
N LYS A 157 1.31 17.27 -6.76
CA LYS A 157 0.49 18.01 -7.73
C LYS A 157 -0.17 17.06 -8.73
N ALA A 158 -1.41 17.34 -9.07
CA ALA A 158 -2.10 16.73 -10.20
C ALA A 158 -2.59 17.79 -11.18
N ASP A 159 -2.71 17.45 -12.45
CA ASP A 159 -3.55 18.22 -13.34
C ASP A 159 -4.97 17.62 -13.46
N ALA A 160 -5.91 18.37 -14.02
CA ALA A 160 -7.29 17.94 -14.17
C ALA A 160 -7.48 16.69 -15.07
N SER A 161 -6.43 16.28 -15.80
CA SER A 161 -6.40 15.03 -16.58
C SER A 161 -5.91 13.82 -15.77
N GLY A 162 -5.59 14.01 -14.47
CA GLY A 162 -5.11 12.95 -13.59
C GLY A 162 -3.60 12.72 -13.62
N ASN A 163 -2.84 13.47 -14.41
CA ASN A 163 -1.38 13.36 -14.39
C ASN A 163 -0.82 13.80 -13.04
N LEU A 164 0.10 13.01 -12.48
CA LEU A 164 0.67 13.29 -11.15
C LEU A 164 2.14 13.66 -11.24
N ARG A 165 2.53 14.54 -10.30
CA ARG A 165 3.92 14.86 -9.98
C ARG A 165 4.16 14.72 -8.48
N TYR A 166 5.32 14.20 -8.14
CA TYR A 166 5.77 14.00 -6.77
C TYR A 166 6.85 15.01 -6.38
N ILE A 167 7.09 15.17 -5.10
CA ILE A 167 8.19 15.97 -4.57
C ILE A 167 9.01 15.14 -3.59
N GLY A 168 10.33 15.23 -3.70
CA GLY A 168 11.25 14.48 -2.83
C GLY A 168 11.00 12.97 -2.88
N SER A 169 10.79 12.37 -1.72
CA SER A 169 10.57 10.93 -1.56
C SER A 169 9.11 10.48 -1.73
N GLU A 170 8.18 11.39 -2.04
CA GLU A 170 6.76 11.04 -2.22
C GLU A 170 6.54 10.02 -3.34
N ARG A 171 7.40 10.02 -4.37
CA ARG A 171 7.28 9.09 -5.48
C ARG A 171 7.18 7.65 -5.01
N ASN A 172 8.12 7.19 -4.18
CA ASN A 172 8.12 5.88 -3.52
C ASN A 172 7.50 4.77 -4.42
N PHE A 173 6.54 4.00 -3.94
CA PHE A 173 5.82 2.96 -4.68
C PHE A 173 4.58 3.49 -5.44
N ASN A 174 4.23 4.77 -5.30
CA ASN A 174 3.00 5.33 -5.84
C ASN A 174 2.78 5.04 -7.33
N PRO A 175 3.76 5.23 -8.25
CA PRO A 175 3.56 4.90 -9.66
C PRO A 175 3.28 3.42 -9.91
N MET A 176 3.96 2.52 -9.18
CA MET A 176 3.77 1.07 -9.33
C MET A 176 2.41 0.63 -8.77
N MET A 177 1.98 1.22 -7.65
CA MET A 177 0.67 0.97 -7.06
C MET A 177 -0.46 1.42 -7.99
N ALA A 178 -0.31 2.58 -8.66
CA ALA A 178 -1.28 3.07 -9.62
C ALA A 178 -1.49 2.08 -10.78
N MET A 179 -0.43 1.40 -11.22
CA MET A 179 -0.51 0.41 -12.30
C MET A 179 -1.10 -0.93 -11.83
N ALA A 180 -1.01 -1.25 -10.54
CA ALA A 180 -1.30 -2.57 -9.98
C ALA A 180 -2.68 -2.65 -9.30
N ALA A 181 -3.61 -1.77 -9.62
CA ALA A 181 -4.96 -1.78 -9.06
C ALA A 181 -6.03 -1.52 -10.12
N ASP A 182 -7.23 -2.03 -9.86
CA ASP A 182 -8.40 -1.84 -10.72
C ASP A 182 -8.98 -0.43 -10.61
N THR A 183 -8.85 0.19 -9.44
CA THR A 183 -9.31 1.56 -9.16
C THR A 183 -8.24 2.33 -8.41
N VAL A 184 -7.93 3.52 -8.86
CA VAL A 184 -6.90 4.38 -8.28
C VAL A 184 -7.48 5.69 -7.78
N VAL A 185 -7.31 5.97 -6.49
CA VAL A 185 -7.67 7.23 -5.84
C VAL A 185 -6.39 7.96 -5.45
N ALA A 186 -6.13 9.10 -6.06
CA ALA A 186 -4.95 9.91 -5.80
C ALA A 186 -5.29 11.14 -4.94
N GLY A 187 -4.68 11.22 -3.75
CA GLY A 187 -4.74 12.39 -2.88
C GLY A 187 -3.57 13.34 -3.13
N VAL A 188 -3.85 14.58 -3.54
CA VAL A 188 -2.81 15.55 -3.91
C VAL A 188 -2.91 16.85 -3.11
N SER A 189 -1.79 17.57 -3.00
CA SER A 189 -1.78 18.88 -2.35
C SER A 189 -2.38 19.97 -3.21
N GLU A 190 -2.19 19.86 -4.53
CA GLU A 190 -2.60 20.89 -5.49
C GLU A 190 -3.18 20.23 -6.75
N ILE A 191 -4.32 20.74 -7.23
CA ILE A 191 -4.87 20.37 -8.54
C ILE A 191 -4.77 21.61 -9.42
N VAL A 192 -4.16 21.45 -10.60
CA VAL A 192 -4.03 22.50 -11.62
C VAL A 192 -4.81 22.15 -12.88
N GLU A 193 -4.91 23.10 -13.81
CA GLU A 193 -5.56 22.84 -15.09
C GLU A 193 -4.80 21.80 -15.94
N ALA A 194 -5.55 21.10 -16.81
CA ALA A 194 -4.97 20.12 -17.72
C ALA A 194 -3.83 20.72 -18.55
N GLY A 195 -2.70 20.03 -18.59
CA GLY A 195 -1.51 20.44 -19.32
C GLY A 195 -0.58 21.40 -18.58
N GLN A 196 -0.93 21.88 -17.39
CA GLN A 196 -0.02 22.70 -16.59
C GLN A 196 1.12 21.90 -15.95
N ILE A 197 0.99 20.58 -15.88
CA ILE A 197 2.17 19.71 -15.70
C ILE A 197 2.75 19.49 -17.08
N GLY A 198 3.94 20.04 -17.35
CA GLY A 198 4.60 19.82 -18.65
C GLY A 198 4.81 18.33 -18.90
N ALA A 199 4.68 17.91 -20.16
CA ALA A 199 4.73 16.49 -20.55
C ALA A 199 5.97 15.75 -20.02
N ASP A 200 7.13 16.41 -19.98
CA ASP A 200 8.39 15.85 -19.49
C ASP A 200 8.42 15.67 -17.94
N TYR A 201 7.44 16.21 -17.24
CA TYR A 201 7.37 16.19 -15.77
C TYR A 201 6.26 15.29 -15.21
N VAL A 202 5.54 14.59 -16.08
CA VAL A 202 4.53 13.62 -15.66
C VAL A 202 5.24 12.37 -15.12
N GLU A 203 4.98 12.04 -13.85
CA GLU A 203 5.60 10.88 -13.17
C GLU A 203 4.65 9.71 -13.00
N THR A 204 3.34 9.97 -12.89
CA THR A 204 2.28 8.97 -13.06
C THR A 204 1.29 9.51 -14.07
N PRO A 205 1.13 8.88 -15.25
CA PRO A 205 0.16 9.29 -16.25
C PRO A 205 -1.27 9.18 -15.76
N GLY A 206 -2.11 10.15 -16.14
CA GLY A 206 -3.51 10.23 -15.75
C GLY A 206 -4.36 9.03 -16.16
N ILE A 207 -3.92 8.27 -17.16
CA ILE A 207 -4.58 7.03 -17.58
C ILE A 207 -4.69 5.98 -16.45
N PHE A 208 -3.84 6.07 -15.42
CA PHE A 208 -3.87 5.19 -14.26
C PHE A 208 -4.66 5.75 -13.08
N VAL A 209 -5.27 6.94 -13.19
CA VAL A 209 -5.91 7.62 -12.07
C VAL A 209 -7.39 7.80 -12.34
N ASP A 210 -8.24 7.16 -11.54
CA ASP A 210 -9.70 7.23 -11.69
C ASP A 210 -10.29 8.38 -10.90
N TYR A 211 -9.74 8.69 -9.72
CA TYR A 211 -10.27 9.72 -8.83
C TYR A 211 -9.15 10.60 -8.27
N LEU A 212 -9.36 11.91 -8.34
CA LEU A 212 -8.51 12.91 -7.70
C LEU A 212 -9.19 13.49 -6.46
N VAL A 213 -8.46 13.52 -5.36
CA VAL A 213 -8.86 14.21 -4.13
C VAL A 213 -7.86 15.31 -3.88
N GLY A 214 -8.28 16.56 -4.11
CA GLY A 214 -7.52 17.76 -3.74
C GLY A 214 -7.72 18.06 -2.27
N GLY A 215 -6.63 18.13 -1.49
CA GLY A 215 -6.68 18.61 -0.13
C GLY A 215 -6.42 20.12 -0.11
N ALA A 216 -7.37 20.93 0.31
CA ALA A 216 -7.01 22.12 1.06
C ALA A 216 -6.45 21.64 2.41
N GLU A 217 -5.30 22.14 2.82
CA GLU A 217 -4.77 21.95 4.18
C GLU A 217 -5.76 22.49 5.20
#